data_269d925246c30ca606bea614e4bdf63f
#
_entry.id   269d925246c30ca606bea614e4bdf63f
#
_cell.length_a   1.000
_cell.length_b   1.000
_cell.length_c   1.000
_cell.angle_alpha   90.00
_cell.angle_beta   90.00
_cell.angle_gamma   90.00
#
_symmetry.space_group_name_H-M   'P 1'
#
loop_
_entity.id
_entity.type
_entity.pdbx_description
1 polymer ?
#
loop_
_entity_poly.entity_id
_entity_poly.type
_entity_poly.pdbx_seq_one_letter_code
_entity_poly.pdbx_strand_id
1 'polypeptide(L)'
;KVEDMEFDSVISAVQGGKADIGMAGMTVTEERLEEVNFTESYATGVQVIIVTEDSDITSADDLFAEGANHTIGVQLATTGDLYTTEDIEAAGLGTVDRYNKGADAVMALKNGKVDCVVIDNEPAKAFVEANEGLKILETEYVTEDYAIAVSKDNEALHTAVDAALQELIADGTVQSIIDKYITAE
;
A
#
# COMPACT_ATOMS: atom_id res chain seq x y z
N LYS A 1 17.85 -8.31 -11.95
CA LYS A 1 17.08 -9.50 -11.53
C LYS A 1 15.95 -9.05 -10.60
N VAL A 2 14.70 -9.48 -10.85
CA VAL A 2 13.60 -9.23 -9.94
C VAL A 2 13.61 -10.31 -8.84
N GLU A 3 13.50 -9.88 -7.59
CA GLU A 3 13.34 -10.73 -6.40
C GLU A 3 11.97 -10.44 -5.78
N ASP A 4 11.13 -11.47 -5.67
CA ASP A 4 9.84 -11.39 -5.00
C ASP A 4 10.00 -11.72 -3.51
N MET A 5 9.40 -10.89 -2.64
CA MET A 5 9.48 -11.05 -1.18
C MET A 5 8.28 -10.40 -0.49
N GLU A 6 8.09 -10.71 0.79
CA GLU A 6 7.08 -10.06 1.60
C GLU A 6 7.38 -8.55 1.72
N PHE A 7 6.33 -7.71 1.72
CA PHE A 7 6.47 -6.25 1.68
C PHE A 7 7.30 -5.69 2.86
N ASP A 8 7.08 -6.21 4.06
CA ASP A 8 7.82 -5.83 5.28
C ASP A 8 9.33 -6.12 5.20
N SER A 9 9.74 -6.99 4.28
CA SER A 9 11.14 -7.37 4.09
C SER A 9 11.89 -6.49 3.08
N VAL A 10 11.20 -5.66 2.29
CA VAL A 10 11.81 -4.90 1.18
C VAL A 10 12.85 -3.90 1.69
N ILE A 11 12.51 -3.07 2.66
CA ILE A 11 13.43 -2.05 3.20
C ILE A 11 14.67 -2.71 3.80
N SER A 12 14.49 -3.76 4.60
CA SER A 12 15.62 -4.47 5.20
C SER A 12 16.52 -5.17 4.16
N ALA A 13 15.95 -5.63 3.04
CA ALA A 13 16.73 -6.20 1.94
C ALA A 13 17.57 -5.14 1.22
N VAL A 14 17.03 -3.93 1.03
CA VAL A 14 17.76 -2.79 0.45
C VAL A 14 18.87 -2.31 1.40
N GLN A 15 18.58 -2.13 2.69
CA GLN A 15 19.57 -1.76 3.69
C GLN A 15 20.71 -2.78 3.79
N GLY A 16 20.37 -4.07 3.79
CA GLY A 16 21.33 -5.16 3.92
C GLY A 16 22.09 -5.49 2.62
N GLY A 17 21.83 -4.76 1.52
CA GLY A 17 22.48 -4.97 0.24
C GLY A 17 22.11 -6.30 -0.44
N LYS A 18 20.99 -6.92 -0.06
CA LYS A 18 20.40 -8.08 -0.74
C LYS A 18 19.63 -7.68 -2.00
N ALA A 19 19.08 -6.48 -1.98
CA ALA A 19 18.48 -5.82 -3.13
C ALA A 19 19.17 -4.46 -3.35
N ASP A 20 19.36 -4.08 -4.60
CA ASP A 20 19.95 -2.79 -4.95
C ASP A 20 18.91 -1.65 -4.80
N ILE A 21 17.67 -1.94 -5.16
CA ILE A 21 16.53 -1.01 -5.07
C ILE A 21 15.28 -1.74 -4.58
N GLY A 22 14.37 -1.01 -3.93
CA GLY A 22 13.01 -1.45 -3.57
C GLY A 22 11.98 -0.70 -4.40
N MET A 23 11.28 -1.41 -5.30
CA MET A 23 10.23 -0.83 -6.14
C MET A 23 8.95 -1.66 -5.97
N ALA A 24 8.11 -1.25 -5.02
CA ALA A 24 6.99 -2.06 -4.52
C ALA A 24 5.72 -1.22 -4.22
N GLY A 25 5.48 -0.11 -4.95
CA GLY A 25 4.43 0.82 -4.60
C GLY A 25 4.66 1.40 -3.19
N MET A 26 5.89 1.78 -2.91
CA MET A 26 6.28 2.16 -1.55
C MET A 26 6.11 3.65 -1.33
N THR A 27 5.23 4.00 -0.42
CA THR A 27 4.99 5.38 0.02
C THR A 27 6.18 5.91 0.79
N VAL A 28 6.56 7.16 0.53
CA VAL A 28 7.56 7.89 1.30
C VAL A 28 6.95 8.30 2.65
N THR A 29 7.51 7.79 3.74
CA THR A 29 7.16 8.20 5.12
C THR A 29 8.40 8.66 5.86
N GLU A 30 8.20 9.47 6.92
CA GLU A 30 9.32 9.94 7.75
C GLU A 30 10.11 8.77 8.35
N GLU A 31 9.41 7.73 8.83
CA GLU A 31 10.05 6.53 9.38
C GLU A 31 10.91 5.81 8.35
N ARG A 32 10.37 5.61 7.13
CA ARG A 32 11.12 4.96 6.05
C ARG A 32 12.30 5.80 5.57
N LEU A 33 12.17 7.13 5.60
CA LEU A 33 13.27 8.06 5.31
C LEU A 33 14.40 8.00 6.35
N GLU A 34 14.14 7.53 7.57
CA GLU A 34 15.21 7.25 8.52
C GLU A 34 16.05 6.04 8.11
N GLU A 35 15.48 5.12 7.34
CA GLU A 35 16.10 3.84 6.99
C GLU A 35 16.71 3.82 5.58
N VAL A 36 16.06 4.42 4.58
CA VAL A 36 16.47 4.42 3.17
C VAL A 36 16.35 5.81 2.57
N ASN A 37 16.96 6.01 1.39
CA ASN A 37 16.69 7.16 0.54
C ASN A 37 15.58 6.78 -0.46
N PHE A 38 14.79 7.76 -0.87
CA PHE A 38 13.78 7.61 -1.92
C PHE A 38 14.11 8.50 -3.12
N THR A 39 13.74 8.05 -4.31
CA THR A 39 13.75 8.87 -5.54
C THR A 39 12.62 9.88 -5.53
N GLU A 40 12.53 10.70 -6.56
CA GLU A 40 11.30 11.41 -6.95
C GLU A 40 10.14 10.40 -7.06
N SER A 41 8.90 10.86 -6.80
CA SER A 41 7.71 10.03 -6.95
C SER A 41 7.46 9.66 -8.42
N TYR A 42 7.11 8.40 -8.68
CA TYR A 42 6.80 7.92 -10.03
C TYR A 42 5.31 7.67 -10.28
N ALA A 43 4.51 7.53 -9.23
CA ALA A 43 3.07 7.32 -9.31
C ALA A 43 2.40 7.71 -8.00
N THR A 44 1.10 7.94 -8.07
CA THR A 44 0.23 8.17 -6.90
C THR A 44 -0.59 6.92 -6.65
N GLY A 45 -0.67 6.49 -5.40
CA GLY A 45 -1.51 5.41 -4.92
C GLY A 45 -2.64 5.92 -4.02
N VAL A 46 -3.61 5.05 -3.80
CA VAL A 46 -4.75 5.35 -2.93
C VAL A 46 -5.00 4.14 -2.02
N GLN A 47 -5.06 4.36 -0.71
CA GLN A 47 -5.55 3.33 0.19
C GLN A 47 -7.08 3.31 0.12
N VAL A 48 -7.63 2.13 -0.11
CA VAL A 48 -9.08 1.90 -0.24
C VAL A 48 -9.56 0.83 0.73
N ILE A 49 -10.87 0.70 0.85
CA ILE A 49 -11.51 -0.26 1.74
C ILE A 49 -12.24 -1.32 0.92
N ILE A 50 -11.88 -2.59 1.10
CA ILE A 50 -12.61 -3.73 0.57
C ILE A 50 -13.58 -4.23 1.64
N VAL A 51 -14.83 -4.44 1.26
CA VAL A 51 -15.87 -5.02 2.11
C VAL A 51 -16.63 -6.12 1.35
N THR A 52 -17.42 -6.91 2.05
CA THR A 52 -18.41 -7.80 1.43
C THR A 52 -19.56 -6.97 0.83
N GLU A 53 -20.26 -7.52 -0.18
CA GLU A 53 -21.38 -6.81 -0.82
C GLU A 53 -22.52 -6.46 0.16
N ASP A 54 -22.71 -7.28 1.19
CA ASP A 54 -23.72 -7.14 2.24
C ASP A 54 -23.23 -6.42 3.50
N SER A 55 -22.01 -5.83 3.46
CA SER A 55 -21.44 -5.10 4.59
C SER A 55 -22.25 -3.83 4.93
N ASP A 56 -22.37 -3.56 6.22
CA ASP A 56 -22.93 -2.32 6.76
C ASP A 56 -21.93 -1.15 6.67
N ILE A 57 -20.63 -1.41 6.45
CA ILE A 57 -19.62 -0.38 6.20
C ILE A 57 -19.79 0.14 4.78
N THR A 58 -20.08 1.43 4.64
CA THR A 58 -20.43 2.08 3.37
C THR A 58 -19.48 3.20 2.97
N SER A 59 -18.68 3.68 3.92
CA SER A 59 -17.69 4.73 3.72
C SER A 59 -16.50 4.59 4.67
N ALA A 60 -15.43 5.32 4.42
CA ALA A 60 -14.30 5.40 5.35
C ALA A 60 -14.71 5.99 6.72
N ASP A 61 -15.68 6.92 6.73
CA ASP A 61 -16.17 7.56 7.96
C ASP A 61 -16.78 6.56 8.95
N ASP A 62 -17.33 5.45 8.45
CA ASP A 62 -17.92 4.42 9.31
C ASP A 62 -16.87 3.74 10.22
N LEU A 63 -15.60 3.72 9.81
CA LEU A 63 -14.51 3.17 10.62
C LEU A 63 -14.13 4.08 11.79
N PHE A 64 -14.43 5.38 11.69
CA PHE A 64 -14.15 6.38 12.70
C PHE A 64 -15.35 6.67 13.63
N ALA A 65 -16.48 6.03 13.39
CA ALA A 65 -17.69 6.25 14.17
C ALA A 65 -17.49 5.78 15.62
N GLU A 66 -17.98 6.57 16.60
CA GLU A 66 -17.91 6.18 18.01
C GLU A 66 -18.67 4.87 18.24
N GLY A 67 -17.97 3.85 18.74
CA GLY A 67 -18.54 2.52 18.99
C GLY A 67 -18.61 1.61 17.78
N ALA A 68 -17.96 1.96 16.67
CA ALA A 68 -17.87 1.12 15.46
C ALA A 68 -17.29 -0.27 15.76
N ASN A 69 -16.14 -0.32 16.46
CA ASN A 69 -15.47 -1.57 16.90
C ASN A 69 -15.23 -2.59 15.78
N HIS A 70 -14.99 -2.12 14.55
CA HIS A 70 -14.67 -3.00 13.42
C HIS A 70 -13.30 -3.64 13.58
N THR A 71 -13.17 -4.87 13.06
CA THR A 71 -11.88 -5.54 12.89
C THR A 71 -11.41 -5.33 11.45
N ILE A 72 -10.28 -4.67 11.29
CA ILE A 72 -9.73 -4.25 10.00
C ILE A 72 -8.57 -5.16 9.63
N GLY A 73 -8.64 -5.84 8.50
CA GLY A 73 -7.53 -6.61 7.95
C GLY A 73 -6.58 -5.71 7.16
N VAL A 74 -5.27 -5.85 7.37
CA VAL A 74 -4.24 -5.09 6.65
C VAL A 74 -3.07 -5.98 6.25
N GLN A 75 -2.31 -5.56 5.25
CA GLN A 75 -1.01 -6.17 5.01
C GLN A 75 0.05 -5.51 5.91
N LEU A 76 0.83 -6.35 6.60
CA LEU A 76 1.85 -5.93 7.57
C LEU A 76 2.82 -4.91 6.97
N ALA A 77 3.12 -3.86 7.73
CA ALA A 77 4.08 -2.79 7.44
C ALA A 77 3.76 -1.93 6.19
N THR A 78 2.57 -2.07 5.61
CA THR A 78 2.08 -1.12 4.60
C THR A 78 1.59 0.17 5.28
N THR A 79 1.34 1.21 4.48
CA THR A 79 0.72 2.44 5.00
C THR A 79 -0.72 2.21 5.45
N GLY A 80 -1.43 1.26 4.86
CA GLY A 80 -2.73 0.81 5.36
C GLY A 80 -2.66 0.29 6.80
N ASP A 81 -1.60 -0.48 7.15
CA ASP A 81 -1.34 -0.90 8.53
C ASP A 81 -0.99 0.30 9.44
N LEU A 82 -0.08 1.17 9.00
CA LEU A 82 0.36 2.32 9.80
C LEU A 82 -0.81 3.25 10.14
N TYR A 83 -1.57 3.68 9.15
CA TYR A 83 -2.70 4.60 9.36
C TYR A 83 -3.82 3.97 10.17
N THR A 84 -4.24 2.74 9.89
CA THR A 84 -5.30 2.11 10.67
C THR A 84 -4.88 1.85 12.12
N THR A 85 -3.58 1.58 12.35
CA THR A 85 -3.02 1.47 13.69
C THR A 85 -3.12 2.79 14.45
N GLU A 86 -2.70 3.90 13.82
CA GLU A 86 -2.69 5.21 14.46
C GLU A 86 -4.11 5.78 14.61
N ASP A 87 -4.89 5.77 13.54
CA ASP A 87 -6.17 6.45 13.47
C ASP A 87 -7.30 5.68 14.17
N ILE A 88 -7.24 4.35 14.20
CA ILE A 88 -8.34 3.50 14.65
C ILE A 88 -7.95 2.67 15.88
N GLU A 89 -6.89 1.87 15.80
CA GLU A 89 -6.52 0.98 16.92
C GLU A 89 -6.05 1.78 18.14
N ALA A 90 -5.13 2.73 17.96
CA ALA A 90 -4.63 3.59 19.04
C ALA A 90 -5.71 4.52 19.59
N ALA A 91 -6.68 4.92 18.78
CA ALA A 91 -7.84 5.70 19.20
C ALA A 91 -8.92 4.87 19.91
N GLY A 92 -8.79 3.53 19.92
CA GLY A 92 -9.77 2.62 20.56
C GLY A 92 -11.09 2.51 19.81
N LEU A 93 -11.11 2.80 18.51
CA LEU A 93 -12.30 2.77 17.64
C LEU A 93 -12.51 1.38 17.01
N GLY A 94 -11.49 0.53 16.96
CA GLY A 94 -11.52 -0.81 16.37
C GLY A 94 -10.26 -1.61 16.67
N THR A 95 -10.08 -2.72 15.97
CA THR A 95 -8.89 -3.58 16.05
C THR A 95 -8.29 -3.78 14.67
N VAL A 96 -6.96 -3.98 14.59
CA VAL A 96 -6.24 -4.19 13.34
C VAL A 96 -5.58 -5.57 13.33
N ASP A 97 -6.04 -6.42 12.42
CA ASP A 97 -5.48 -7.75 12.17
C ASP A 97 -4.50 -7.71 11.01
N ARG A 98 -3.24 -8.04 11.29
CA ARG A 98 -2.12 -7.93 10.36
C ARG A 98 -1.80 -9.25 9.69
N TYR A 99 -1.68 -9.23 8.37
CA TYR A 99 -1.37 -10.39 7.53
C TYR A 99 -0.09 -10.14 6.72
N ASN A 100 0.72 -11.17 6.51
CA ASN A 100 1.94 -11.02 5.71
C ASN A 100 1.62 -10.70 4.23
N LYS A 101 0.47 -11.17 3.74
CA LYS A 101 0.00 -10.94 2.38
C LYS A 101 -1.39 -10.31 2.36
N GLY A 102 -1.59 -9.36 1.44
CA GLY A 102 -2.92 -8.78 1.21
C GLY A 102 -3.97 -9.85 0.86
N ALA A 103 -3.59 -10.88 0.11
CA ALA A 103 -4.48 -12.01 -0.21
C ALA A 103 -5.00 -12.75 1.04
N ASP A 104 -4.18 -12.88 2.08
CA ASP A 104 -4.59 -13.54 3.33
C ASP A 104 -5.58 -12.66 4.11
N ALA A 105 -5.41 -11.32 4.09
CA ALA A 105 -6.37 -10.37 4.65
C ALA A 105 -7.73 -10.46 3.94
N VAL A 106 -7.72 -10.51 2.60
CA VAL A 106 -8.95 -10.68 1.79
C VAL A 106 -9.63 -12.02 2.06
N MET A 107 -8.87 -13.09 2.21
CA MET A 107 -9.44 -14.39 2.61
C MET A 107 -10.01 -14.38 4.03
N ALA A 108 -9.43 -13.59 4.95
CA ALA A 108 -9.98 -13.39 6.29
C ALA A 108 -11.32 -12.64 6.23
N LEU A 109 -11.45 -11.63 5.39
CA LEU A 109 -12.70 -10.91 5.12
C LEU A 109 -13.79 -11.86 4.61
N LYS A 110 -13.49 -12.65 3.59
CA LYS A 110 -14.43 -13.64 3.03
C LYS A 110 -14.91 -14.69 4.06
N ASN A 111 -14.07 -14.98 5.04
CA ASN A 111 -14.39 -15.92 6.12
C ASN A 111 -15.01 -15.26 7.36
N GLY A 112 -15.31 -13.96 7.31
CA GLY A 112 -15.91 -13.21 8.42
C GLY A 112 -15.01 -13.08 9.64
N LYS A 113 -13.68 -13.12 9.47
CA LYS A 113 -12.71 -12.92 10.56
C LYS A 113 -12.38 -11.43 10.75
N VAL A 114 -12.48 -10.65 9.69
CA VAL A 114 -12.36 -9.20 9.69
C VAL A 114 -13.59 -8.60 9.00
N ASP A 115 -13.93 -7.38 9.30
CA ASP A 115 -15.13 -6.70 8.77
C ASP A 115 -14.83 -5.97 7.45
N CYS A 116 -13.59 -5.53 7.27
CA CYS A 116 -13.11 -4.93 6.04
C CYS A 116 -11.59 -5.14 5.89
N VAL A 117 -11.06 -4.79 4.70
CA VAL A 117 -9.61 -4.76 4.43
C VAL A 117 -9.23 -3.37 3.93
N VAL A 118 -8.23 -2.75 4.55
CA VAL A 118 -7.59 -1.52 4.04
C VAL A 118 -6.32 -1.91 3.30
N ILE A 119 -6.25 -1.54 2.03
CA ILE A 119 -5.15 -1.91 1.13
C ILE A 119 -5.08 -0.93 -0.04
N ASP A 120 -3.95 -0.90 -0.72
CA ASP A 120 -3.76 -0.14 -1.95
C ASP A 120 -4.76 -0.51 -3.05
N ASN A 121 -5.20 0.50 -3.82
CA ASN A 121 -6.26 0.39 -4.83
C ASN A 121 -5.95 -0.64 -5.93
N GLU A 122 -4.72 -0.71 -6.43
CA GLU A 122 -4.39 -1.61 -7.53
C GLU A 122 -4.46 -3.09 -7.12
N PRO A 123 -3.83 -3.54 -6.01
CA PRO A 123 -4.10 -4.89 -5.50
C PRO A 123 -5.57 -5.09 -5.10
N ALA A 124 -6.27 -4.06 -4.59
CA ALA A 124 -7.69 -4.18 -4.24
C ALA A 124 -8.55 -4.54 -5.45
N LYS A 125 -8.36 -3.87 -6.60
CA LYS A 125 -9.05 -4.17 -7.86
C LYS A 125 -8.83 -5.63 -8.28
N ALA A 126 -7.56 -6.08 -8.27
CA ALA A 126 -7.22 -7.45 -8.63
C ALA A 126 -7.87 -8.49 -7.68
N PHE A 127 -7.93 -8.19 -6.38
CA PHE A 127 -8.57 -9.08 -5.41
C PHE A 127 -10.08 -9.13 -5.57
N VAL A 128 -10.75 -8.00 -5.81
CA VAL A 128 -12.20 -7.95 -6.01
C VAL A 128 -12.57 -8.64 -7.33
N GLU A 129 -11.82 -8.44 -8.41
CA GLU A 129 -12.02 -9.14 -9.68
C GLU A 129 -11.90 -10.67 -9.52
N ALA A 130 -10.93 -11.13 -8.72
CA ALA A 130 -10.70 -12.55 -8.49
C ALA A 130 -11.64 -13.19 -7.46
N ASN A 131 -12.44 -12.40 -6.73
CA ASN A 131 -13.23 -12.87 -5.61
C ASN A 131 -14.66 -12.31 -5.63
N GLU A 132 -15.61 -13.08 -6.12
CA GLU A 132 -17.03 -12.73 -6.06
C GLU A 132 -17.50 -12.41 -4.63
N GLY A 133 -18.46 -11.50 -4.50
CA GLY A 133 -19.07 -11.10 -3.23
C GLY A 133 -18.29 -10.02 -2.47
N LEU A 134 -17.27 -9.43 -3.08
CA LEU A 134 -16.50 -8.31 -2.54
C LEU A 134 -16.70 -7.06 -3.40
N LYS A 135 -16.59 -5.91 -2.77
CA LYS A 135 -16.58 -4.59 -3.43
C LYS A 135 -15.56 -3.66 -2.79
N ILE A 136 -15.05 -2.72 -3.57
CA ILE A 136 -14.29 -1.57 -3.08
C ILE A 136 -15.29 -0.45 -2.78
N LEU A 137 -15.13 0.24 -1.65
CA LEU A 137 -15.92 1.44 -1.35
C LEU A 137 -15.47 2.59 -2.26
N GLU A 138 -16.41 3.43 -2.68
CA GLU A 138 -16.14 4.61 -3.52
C GLU A 138 -15.40 5.74 -2.78
N THR A 139 -15.23 5.62 -1.46
CA THR A 139 -14.51 6.59 -0.63
C THR A 139 -13.06 6.16 -0.44
N GLU A 140 -12.13 7.02 -0.80
CA GLU A 140 -10.70 6.86 -0.56
C GLU A 140 -10.40 6.99 0.93
N TYR A 141 -9.47 6.17 1.44
CA TYR A 141 -8.99 6.29 2.81
C TYR A 141 -7.86 7.32 2.89
N VAL A 142 -6.81 7.15 2.09
CA VAL A 142 -5.64 8.05 1.98
C VAL A 142 -5.07 8.02 0.57
N THR A 143 -4.59 9.17 0.07
CA THR A 143 -3.82 9.29 -1.18
C THR A 143 -2.33 9.40 -0.86
N GLU A 144 -1.48 8.71 -1.60
CA GLU A 144 -0.05 8.55 -1.34
C GLU A 144 0.78 8.65 -2.61
N ASP A 145 2.07 9.00 -2.45
CA ASP A 145 3.05 9.06 -3.53
C ASP A 145 4.05 7.91 -3.43
N TYR A 146 4.23 7.15 -4.50
CA TYR A 146 5.16 6.03 -4.58
C TYR A 146 6.52 6.42 -5.12
N ALA A 147 7.57 5.98 -4.44
CA ALA A 147 8.95 6.20 -4.85
C ALA A 147 9.79 4.91 -4.76
N ILE A 148 10.98 4.94 -5.35
CA ILE A 148 11.93 3.83 -5.33
C ILE A 148 12.85 3.99 -4.13
N ALA A 149 12.91 2.97 -3.27
CA ALA A 149 13.83 2.94 -2.13
C ALA A 149 15.23 2.52 -2.56
N VAL A 150 16.25 3.22 -2.04
CA VAL A 150 17.68 2.93 -2.26
C VAL A 150 18.42 3.03 -0.94
N SER A 151 19.41 2.15 -0.72
CA SER A 151 20.21 2.20 0.52
C SER A 151 20.90 3.55 0.70
N LYS A 152 20.90 4.07 1.93
CA LYS A 152 21.65 5.28 2.32
C LYS A 152 23.16 5.14 2.09
N ASP A 153 23.67 3.91 2.13
CA ASP A 153 25.09 3.63 1.90
C ASP A 153 25.45 3.67 0.40
N ASN A 154 24.47 3.78 -0.50
CA ASN A 154 24.68 3.81 -1.96
C ASN A 154 24.13 5.09 -2.62
N GLU A 155 24.66 6.23 -2.20
CA GLU A 155 24.28 7.55 -2.72
C GLU A 155 24.51 7.68 -4.23
N ALA A 156 25.54 7.01 -4.76
CA ALA A 156 25.83 7.02 -6.20
C ALA A 156 24.71 6.33 -7.00
N LEU A 157 24.19 5.21 -6.52
CA LEU A 157 23.06 4.52 -7.14
C LEU A 157 21.78 5.35 -7.01
N HIS A 158 21.52 5.92 -5.82
CA HIS A 158 20.37 6.78 -5.60
C HIS A 158 20.35 7.93 -6.60
N THR A 159 21.45 8.69 -6.71
CA THR A 159 21.58 9.80 -7.66
C THR A 159 21.36 9.36 -9.12
N ALA A 160 21.91 8.21 -9.50
CA ALA A 160 21.79 7.71 -10.88
C ALA A 160 20.35 7.25 -11.20
N VAL A 161 19.70 6.54 -10.27
CA VAL A 161 18.32 6.07 -10.46
C VAL A 161 17.36 7.23 -10.47
N ASP A 162 17.52 8.18 -9.55
CA ASP A 162 16.66 9.36 -9.46
C ASP A 162 16.78 10.24 -10.71
N ALA A 163 17.99 10.53 -11.19
CA ALA A 163 18.19 11.27 -12.42
C ALA A 163 17.56 10.58 -13.64
N ALA A 164 17.74 9.27 -13.78
CA ALA A 164 17.12 8.52 -14.86
C ALA A 164 15.58 8.52 -14.76
N LEU A 165 15.03 8.40 -13.55
CA LEU A 165 13.59 8.46 -13.31
C LEU A 165 13.02 9.83 -13.69
N GLN A 166 13.68 10.90 -13.31
CA GLN A 166 13.27 12.29 -13.66
C GLN A 166 13.25 12.49 -15.19
N GLU A 167 14.23 11.97 -15.92
CA GLU A 167 14.23 12.00 -17.39
C GLU A 167 13.04 11.24 -17.98
N LEU A 168 12.73 10.04 -17.46
CA LEU A 168 11.60 9.21 -17.90
C LEU A 168 10.24 9.80 -17.53
N ILE A 169 10.15 10.55 -16.43
CA ILE A 169 8.96 11.33 -16.07
C ILE A 169 8.80 12.49 -17.05
N ALA A 170 9.88 13.25 -17.30
CA ALA A 170 9.84 14.43 -18.15
C ALA A 170 9.52 14.15 -19.62
N ASP A 171 9.94 12.97 -20.15
CA ASP A 171 9.67 12.56 -21.52
C ASP A 171 8.33 11.82 -21.69
N GLY A 172 7.59 11.58 -20.59
CA GLY A 172 6.29 10.92 -20.57
C GLY A 172 6.35 9.38 -20.60
N THR A 173 7.54 8.78 -20.54
CA THR A 173 7.70 7.32 -20.52
C THR A 173 7.06 6.68 -19.30
N VAL A 174 7.23 7.27 -18.10
CA VAL A 174 6.61 6.78 -16.86
C VAL A 174 5.09 6.81 -17.00
N GLN A 175 4.52 7.93 -17.46
CA GLN A 175 3.06 8.03 -17.67
C GLN A 175 2.55 6.99 -18.66
N SER A 176 3.26 6.77 -19.76
CA SER A 176 2.90 5.74 -20.75
C SER A 176 2.91 4.31 -20.17
N ILE A 177 3.80 4.03 -19.21
CA ILE A 177 3.82 2.74 -18.51
C ILE A 177 2.66 2.64 -17.54
N ILE A 178 2.39 3.71 -16.78
CA ILE A 178 1.26 3.77 -15.86
C ILE A 178 -0.05 3.53 -16.62
N ASP A 179 -0.31 4.28 -17.69
CA ASP A 179 -1.52 4.16 -18.53
C ASP A 179 -1.71 2.76 -19.12
N LYS A 180 -0.62 2.01 -19.28
CA LYS A 180 -0.68 0.65 -19.82
C LYS A 180 -1.04 -0.40 -18.77
N TYR A 181 -0.60 -0.22 -17.53
CA TYR A 181 -0.70 -1.24 -16.49
C TYR A 181 -1.66 -0.85 -15.36
N ILE A 182 -1.88 0.45 -15.16
CA ILE A 182 -2.78 1.03 -14.19
C ILE A 182 -3.82 1.82 -15.00
N THR A 183 -4.89 1.16 -15.44
CA THR A 183 -5.95 1.81 -16.20
C THR A 183 -6.85 2.57 -15.23
N ALA A 184 -6.96 3.90 -15.41
CA ALA A 184 -8.05 4.65 -14.81
C ALA A 184 -9.37 4.19 -15.46
N GLU A 185 -10.29 3.66 -14.66
CA GLU A 185 -11.70 3.47 -15.10
C GLU A 185 -12.45 4.78 -15.09
#